data_81eb0635cd19c1bc7b78a22e61caadf0
#
_entry.id   81eb0635cd19c1bc7b78a22e61caadf0
#
_cell.length_a   1.000
_cell.length_b   1.000
_cell.length_c   1.000
_cell.angle_alpha   90.00
_cell.angle_beta   90.00
_cell.angle_gamma   90.00
#
_symmetry.space_group_name_H-M   'P 1'
#
loop_
_entity.id
_entity.type
_entity.pdbx_description
1 polymer ?
#
loop_
_entity_poly.entity_id
_entity_poly.type
_entity_poly.pdbx_seq_one_letter_code
_entity_poly.pdbx_strand_id
1 'polypeptide(L)'
;MKKVFFSLLAALLLVSLVACTTKEKENDGWNKDYKVAMVTDYGDITDQSFNQATYEGAKAWCEENKVHFTYKKPVSDSDADRIAATEKAIDEGYNVIVMPGYAFAPTIQEVAGKNPNVKFIALDVSKGDFAADYELPSNVYCAVYQEELAGYMAGYAAVKEGYKKLGFLGGMSVPAVVRFGYGFVQGCNAAATETNTTIEIKKNNPIQLQAPYSFKLHI
;
A
#
# COMPACT_ATOMS: atom_id res chain seq x y z
N MET A 1 -70.69 -25.74 14.79
CA MET A 1 -70.26 -24.35 14.66
C MET A 1 -69.00 -24.02 15.43
N LYS A 2 -68.81 -24.41 16.71
CA LYS A 2 -67.59 -24.11 17.49
C LYS A 2 -66.29 -24.76 16.93
N LYS A 3 -66.33 -25.94 16.36
CA LYS A 3 -65.17 -26.65 15.79
C LYS A 3 -64.65 -26.04 14.50
N VAL A 4 -65.54 -25.49 13.67
CA VAL A 4 -65.15 -24.83 12.40
C VAL A 4 -64.49 -23.47 12.67
N PHE A 5 -64.95 -22.76 13.70
CA PHE A 5 -64.42 -21.47 14.09
C PHE A 5 -62.99 -21.60 14.65
N PHE A 6 -62.68 -22.67 15.37
CA PHE A 6 -61.35 -22.94 15.91
C PHE A 6 -60.36 -23.32 14.83
N SER A 7 -60.81 -24.06 13.78
CA SER A 7 -59.94 -24.41 12.65
C SER A 7 -59.64 -23.18 11.73
N LEU A 8 -60.56 -22.24 11.59
CA LEU A 8 -60.33 -21.01 10.84
C LEU A 8 -59.36 -20.09 11.59
N LEU A 9 -59.49 -20.01 12.93
CA LEU A 9 -58.59 -19.17 13.75
C LEU A 9 -57.17 -19.72 13.76
N ALA A 10 -56.99 -21.06 13.80
CA ALA A 10 -55.68 -21.69 13.71
C ALA A 10 -55.01 -21.53 12.35
N ALA A 11 -55.78 -21.55 11.26
CA ALA A 11 -55.29 -21.26 9.89
C ALA A 11 -54.86 -19.82 9.71
N LEU A 12 -55.57 -18.84 10.29
CA LEU A 12 -55.17 -17.42 10.26
C LEU A 12 -53.88 -17.16 11.04
N LEU A 13 -53.63 -17.85 12.16
CA LEU A 13 -52.39 -17.73 12.95
C LEU A 13 -51.19 -18.34 12.26
N LEU A 14 -51.37 -19.39 11.43
CA LEU A 14 -50.27 -19.98 10.66
C LEU A 14 -49.87 -19.10 9.45
N VAL A 15 -50.78 -18.32 8.86
CA VAL A 15 -50.46 -17.41 7.77
C VAL A 15 -49.70 -16.18 8.28
N SER A 16 -49.92 -15.74 9.52
CA SER A 16 -49.17 -14.59 10.11
C SER A 16 -47.72 -14.92 10.51
N LEU A 17 -47.37 -16.20 10.65
CA LEU A 17 -46.01 -16.63 10.97
C LEU A 17 -45.09 -16.75 9.72
N VAL A 18 -45.66 -16.83 8.50
CA VAL A 18 -44.90 -16.91 7.27
C VAL A 18 -44.58 -15.52 6.69
N ALA A 19 -45.26 -14.46 7.16
CA ALA A 19 -45.04 -13.10 6.67
C ALA A 19 -43.83 -12.37 7.29
N CYS A 20 -43.03 -13.03 8.16
CA CYS A 20 -41.93 -12.39 8.88
C CYS A 20 -40.53 -12.93 8.55
N THR A 21 -40.28 -13.48 7.36
CA THR A 21 -38.93 -13.96 7.02
C THR A 21 -38.50 -13.71 5.57
N THR A 22 -38.89 -12.59 5.01
CA THR A 22 -38.09 -11.99 3.93
C THR A 22 -37.77 -10.58 4.35
N LYS A 23 -36.73 -10.41 5.18
CA LYS A 23 -35.95 -9.18 5.13
C LYS A 23 -35.36 -9.15 3.72
N GLU A 24 -36.01 -8.46 2.80
CA GLU A 24 -35.30 -7.90 1.67
C GLU A 24 -34.07 -7.20 2.29
N LYS A 25 -32.87 -7.72 1.95
CA LYS A 25 -31.66 -6.98 2.27
C LYS A 25 -31.80 -5.66 1.52
N GLU A 26 -32.14 -4.59 2.25
CA GLU A 26 -32.11 -3.25 1.70
C GLU A 26 -30.76 -3.11 1.00
N ASN A 27 -30.79 -2.82 -0.28
CA ASN A 27 -29.60 -2.48 -1.01
C ASN A 27 -29.20 -1.08 -0.53
N ASP A 28 -28.34 -1.04 0.49
CA ASP A 28 -27.81 0.19 1.09
C ASP A 28 -26.94 0.99 0.12
N GLY A 29 -26.81 0.50 -1.11
CA GLY A 29 -26.01 1.13 -2.17
C GLY A 29 -24.50 0.93 -2.02
N TRP A 30 -24.06 0.17 -1.00
CA TRP A 30 -22.66 -0.16 -0.82
C TRP A 30 -22.26 -1.40 -1.62
N ASN A 31 -21.00 -1.41 -2.08
CA ASN A 31 -20.40 -2.56 -2.75
C ASN A 31 -20.29 -3.71 -1.74
N LYS A 32 -20.80 -4.89 -2.13
CA LYS A 32 -20.81 -6.08 -1.28
C LYS A 32 -19.68 -7.07 -1.61
N ASP A 33 -19.05 -6.87 -2.76
CA ASP A 33 -18.01 -7.77 -3.26
C ASP A 33 -16.63 -7.40 -2.71
N TYR A 34 -16.42 -6.13 -2.36
CA TYR A 34 -15.16 -5.62 -1.88
C TYR A 34 -15.29 -4.91 -0.54
N LYS A 35 -14.31 -5.18 0.34
CA LYS A 35 -14.07 -4.45 1.58
C LYS A 35 -12.58 -4.20 1.68
N VAL A 36 -12.18 -2.96 1.82
CA VAL A 36 -10.78 -2.53 1.81
C VAL A 36 -10.30 -2.25 3.24
N ALA A 37 -9.21 -2.86 3.63
CA ALA A 37 -8.47 -2.48 4.83
C ALA A 37 -7.07 -1.99 4.45
N MET A 38 -6.64 -0.88 5.01
CA MET A 38 -5.24 -0.48 5.00
C MET A 38 -4.57 -0.97 6.28
N VAL A 39 -3.39 -1.55 6.17
CA VAL A 39 -2.54 -1.83 7.33
C VAL A 39 -1.35 -0.89 7.26
N THR A 40 -1.13 -0.05 8.29
CA THR A 40 0.04 0.84 8.32
C THR A 40 1.31 0.02 8.59
N ASP A 41 2.49 0.53 8.21
CA ASP A 41 3.76 -0.13 8.53
C ASP A 41 4.00 -0.19 10.06
N TYR A 42 4.03 0.93 10.70
CA TYR A 42 3.98 1.20 12.13
C TYR A 42 3.62 2.68 12.36
N GLY A 43 3.80 3.49 11.32
CA GLY A 43 3.49 4.91 11.33
C GLY A 43 2.01 5.19 11.61
N ASP A 44 1.70 6.45 11.84
CA ASP A 44 0.33 6.90 12.06
C ASP A 44 -0.28 7.42 10.76
N ILE A 45 -1.60 7.36 10.65
CA ILE A 45 -2.35 7.94 9.52
C ILE A 45 -2.31 9.48 9.50
N THR A 46 -1.63 10.09 10.46
CA THR A 46 -1.40 11.54 10.58
C THR A 46 0.09 11.90 10.52
N ASP A 47 0.91 11.03 9.94
CA ASP A 47 2.36 11.18 9.88
C ASP A 47 2.86 12.26 8.90
N GLN A 48 1.95 12.94 8.22
CA GLN A 48 2.24 13.91 7.13
C GLN A 48 3.15 13.31 6.04
N SER A 49 3.09 12.01 5.85
CA SER A 49 3.95 11.24 4.97
C SER A 49 3.20 10.08 4.31
N PHE A 50 3.85 8.96 4.14
CA PHE A 50 3.39 7.86 3.29
C PHE A 50 2.14 7.14 3.83
N ASN A 51 2.04 6.91 5.15
CA ASN A 51 0.85 6.30 5.74
C ASN A 51 -0.38 7.22 5.59
N GLN A 52 -0.23 8.51 5.89
CA GLN A 52 -1.33 9.46 5.73
C GLN A 52 -1.80 9.55 4.28
N ALA A 53 -0.87 9.74 3.34
CA ALA A 53 -1.22 9.86 1.92
C ALA A 53 -1.94 8.60 1.39
N THR A 54 -1.47 7.41 1.80
CA THR A 54 -2.10 6.14 1.43
C THR A 54 -3.49 6.00 2.06
N TYR A 55 -3.63 6.36 3.34
CA TYR A 55 -4.91 6.33 4.04
C TYR A 55 -5.94 7.25 3.38
N GLU A 56 -5.57 8.51 3.13
CA GLU A 56 -6.46 9.50 2.52
C GLU A 56 -6.87 9.08 1.11
N GLY A 57 -5.93 8.61 0.29
CA GLY A 57 -6.20 8.15 -1.07
C GLY A 57 -7.10 6.92 -1.10
N ALA A 58 -6.82 5.90 -0.29
CA ALA A 58 -7.62 4.68 -0.23
C ALA A 58 -9.02 4.97 0.31
N LYS A 59 -9.14 5.81 1.34
CA LYS A 59 -10.43 6.22 1.92
C LYS A 59 -11.27 6.99 0.91
N ALA A 60 -10.69 7.99 0.24
CA ALA A 60 -11.42 8.79 -0.75
C ALA A 60 -11.94 7.93 -1.89
N TRP A 61 -11.12 7.02 -2.42
CA TRP A 61 -11.55 6.09 -3.46
C TRP A 61 -12.69 5.17 -2.98
N CYS A 62 -12.59 4.66 -1.76
CA CYS A 62 -13.61 3.79 -1.19
C CYS A 62 -14.94 4.52 -0.98
N GLU A 63 -14.91 5.77 -0.51
CA GLU A 63 -16.11 6.61 -0.33
C GLU A 63 -16.78 6.90 -1.67
N GLU A 64 -16.02 7.27 -2.70
CA GLU A 64 -16.53 7.53 -4.05
C GLU A 64 -17.19 6.28 -4.67
N ASN A 65 -16.58 5.10 -4.45
CA ASN A 65 -17.04 3.84 -5.02
C ASN A 65 -17.96 3.05 -4.08
N LYS A 66 -18.36 3.63 -2.94
CA LYS A 66 -19.21 3.00 -1.93
C LYS A 66 -18.68 1.65 -1.46
N VAL A 67 -17.39 1.57 -1.20
CA VAL A 67 -16.68 0.40 -0.68
C VAL A 67 -16.40 0.61 0.81
N HIS A 68 -16.66 -0.39 1.63
CA HIS A 68 -16.33 -0.33 3.06
C HIS A 68 -14.82 -0.24 3.26
N PHE A 69 -14.39 0.74 4.05
CA PHE A 69 -12.99 1.01 4.33
C PHE A 69 -12.69 1.02 5.84
N THR A 70 -11.55 0.49 6.20
CA THR A 70 -10.96 0.61 7.54
C THR A 70 -9.44 0.69 7.47
N TYR A 71 -8.79 0.97 8.59
CA TYR A 71 -7.36 0.78 8.73
C TYR A 71 -7.02 0.02 10.01
N LYS A 72 -5.86 -0.62 10.01
CA LYS A 72 -5.27 -1.32 11.16
C LYS A 72 -3.86 -0.79 11.36
N LYS A 73 -3.51 -0.54 12.61
CA LYS A 73 -2.16 -0.19 13.00
C LYS A 73 -1.55 -1.37 13.77
N PRO A 74 -0.38 -1.88 13.38
CA PRO A 74 0.34 -2.89 14.15
C PRO A 74 0.67 -2.40 15.57
N VAL A 75 0.81 -3.32 16.51
CA VAL A 75 1.13 -2.98 17.92
C VAL A 75 2.55 -2.47 18.05
N SER A 76 3.48 -3.01 17.25
CA SER A 76 4.87 -2.57 17.20
C SER A 76 5.42 -2.61 15.78
N ASP A 77 6.64 -2.09 15.58
CA ASP A 77 7.39 -2.18 14.33
C ASP A 77 8.06 -3.56 14.20
N SER A 78 7.24 -4.60 14.11
CA SER A 78 7.70 -5.96 13.86
C SER A 78 6.92 -6.64 12.76
N ASP A 79 7.57 -7.57 12.06
CA ASP A 79 6.89 -8.37 11.03
C ASP A 79 5.73 -9.17 11.63
N ALA A 80 5.90 -9.72 12.84
CA ALA A 80 4.87 -10.48 13.52
C ALA A 80 3.60 -9.65 13.77
N ASP A 81 3.76 -8.39 14.19
CA ASP A 81 2.62 -7.50 14.44
C ASP A 81 1.96 -7.01 13.14
N ARG A 82 2.73 -6.79 12.06
CA ARG A 82 2.18 -6.52 10.73
C ARG A 82 1.39 -7.71 10.19
N ILE A 83 1.91 -8.92 10.35
CA ILE A 83 1.21 -10.17 10.00
C ILE A 83 -0.10 -10.27 10.79
N ALA A 84 -0.04 -10.14 12.12
CA ALA A 84 -1.22 -10.24 12.98
C ALA A 84 -2.29 -9.18 12.65
N ALA A 85 -1.89 -7.94 12.36
CA ALA A 85 -2.82 -6.88 11.96
C ALA A 85 -3.47 -7.18 10.61
N THR A 86 -2.72 -7.78 9.68
CA THR A 86 -3.19 -8.19 8.36
C THR A 86 -4.18 -9.36 8.45
N GLU A 87 -3.82 -10.41 9.19
CA GLU A 87 -4.69 -11.57 9.42
C GLU A 87 -5.99 -11.15 10.10
N LYS A 88 -5.91 -10.26 11.10
CA LYS A 88 -7.10 -9.70 11.74
C LYS A 88 -8.02 -8.99 10.76
N ALA A 89 -7.48 -8.21 9.83
CA ALA A 89 -8.29 -7.56 8.80
C ALA A 89 -8.98 -8.61 7.89
N ILE A 90 -8.27 -9.66 7.52
CA ILE A 90 -8.81 -10.77 6.71
C ILE A 90 -9.92 -11.50 7.46
N ASP A 91 -9.73 -11.82 8.73
CA ASP A 91 -10.72 -12.50 9.60
C ASP A 91 -11.99 -11.65 9.78
N GLU A 92 -11.88 -10.33 9.78
CA GLU A 92 -13.00 -9.39 9.80
C GLU A 92 -13.72 -9.28 8.44
N GLY A 93 -13.26 -10.04 7.43
CA GLY A 93 -13.87 -10.14 6.10
C GLY A 93 -13.43 -9.06 5.12
N TYR A 94 -12.32 -8.37 5.36
CA TYR A 94 -11.71 -7.49 4.37
C TYR A 94 -10.95 -8.33 3.35
N ASN A 95 -11.25 -8.12 2.07
CA ASN A 95 -10.72 -8.93 0.97
C ASN A 95 -9.83 -8.14 -0.01
N VAL A 96 -9.58 -6.87 0.30
CA VAL A 96 -8.55 -6.04 -0.35
C VAL A 96 -7.72 -5.39 0.75
N ILE A 97 -6.43 -5.69 0.79
CA ILE A 97 -5.51 -5.18 1.81
C ILE A 97 -4.49 -4.25 1.16
N VAL A 98 -4.44 -3.00 1.61
CA VAL A 98 -3.48 -1.98 1.16
C VAL A 98 -2.36 -1.85 2.19
N MET A 99 -1.12 -1.97 1.73
CA MET A 99 0.08 -2.05 2.54
C MET A 99 1.12 -1.04 2.06
N PRO A 100 1.29 0.10 2.73
CA PRO A 100 2.31 1.10 2.37
C PRO A 100 3.67 0.79 2.99
N GLY A 101 4.66 0.52 2.17
CA GLY A 101 6.05 0.44 2.57
C GLY A 101 6.72 -0.92 2.36
N TYR A 102 8.02 -0.87 2.09
CA TYR A 102 8.85 -2.05 1.84
C TYR A 102 8.84 -3.08 2.99
N ALA A 103 8.56 -2.63 4.22
CA ALA A 103 8.48 -3.49 5.41
C ALA A 103 7.37 -4.56 5.33
N PHE A 104 6.46 -4.48 4.35
CA PHE A 104 5.43 -5.48 4.16
C PHE A 104 5.86 -6.71 3.33
N ALA A 105 7.05 -6.73 2.76
CA ALA A 105 7.52 -7.89 2.00
C ALA A 105 7.46 -9.20 2.81
N PRO A 106 7.94 -9.29 4.08
CA PRO A 106 7.80 -10.49 4.91
C PRO A 106 6.33 -10.84 5.20
N THR A 107 5.47 -9.84 5.44
CA THR A 107 4.03 -10.07 5.65
C THR A 107 3.38 -10.70 4.42
N ILE A 108 3.68 -10.19 3.22
CA ILE A 108 3.16 -10.72 1.96
C ILE A 108 3.63 -12.16 1.75
N GLN A 109 4.91 -12.46 2.00
CA GLN A 109 5.45 -13.80 1.89
C GLN A 109 4.71 -14.81 2.79
N GLU A 110 4.33 -14.37 3.99
CA GLU A 110 3.65 -15.24 4.97
C GLU A 110 2.16 -15.42 4.67
N VAL A 111 1.44 -14.35 4.27
CA VAL A 111 -0.03 -14.38 4.26
C VAL A 111 -0.64 -14.52 2.86
N ALA A 112 0.01 -14.04 1.79
CA ALA A 112 -0.66 -13.93 0.50
C ALA A 112 -1.00 -15.28 -0.14
N GLY A 113 -0.09 -16.25 -0.08
CA GLY A 113 -0.32 -17.59 -0.60
C GLY A 113 -1.38 -18.38 0.14
N LYS A 114 -1.57 -18.10 1.44
CA LYS A 114 -2.58 -18.73 2.29
C LYS A 114 -3.98 -18.17 2.05
N ASN A 115 -4.08 -16.98 1.44
CA ASN A 115 -5.34 -16.25 1.26
C ASN A 115 -5.57 -15.90 -0.23
N PRO A 116 -5.76 -16.88 -1.13
CA PRO A 116 -5.80 -16.65 -2.58
C PRO A 116 -7.00 -15.78 -3.03
N ASN A 117 -8.04 -15.68 -2.21
CA ASN A 117 -9.23 -14.85 -2.49
C ASN A 117 -9.08 -13.40 -2.02
N VAL A 118 -8.04 -13.08 -1.25
CA VAL A 118 -7.72 -11.73 -0.80
C VAL A 118 -6.77 -11.08 -1.80
N LYS A 119 -7.02 -9.82 -2.16
CA LYS A 119 -6.13 -9.02 -3.00
C LYS A 119 -5.24 -8.16 -2.13
N PHE A 120 -3.94 -8.18 -2.40
CA PHE A 120 -2.95 -7.40 -1.69
C PHE A 120 -2.39 -6.33 -2.61
N ILE A 121 -2.43 -5.07 -2.17
CA ILE A 121 -1.87 -3.92 -2.86
C ILE A 121 -0.72 -3.41 -2.02
N ALA A 122 0.51 -3.70 -2.44
CA ALA A 122 1.73 -3.33 -1.75
C ALA A 122 2.37 -2.13 -2.44
N LEU A 123 2.47 -1.03 -1.73
CA LEU A 123 3.07 0.21 -2.23
C LEU A 123 4.51 0.34 -1.73
N ASP A 124 5.41 0.75 -2.60
CA ASP A 124 6.85 0.80 -2.35
C ASP A 124 7.45 -0.56 -1.97
N VAL A 125 6.91 -1.62 -2.56
CA VAL A 125 7.45 -3.00 -2.46
C VAL A 125 7.86 -3.46 -3.84
N SER A 126 9.09 -3.89 -3.97
CA SER A 126 9.69 -4.37 -5.22
C SER A 126 10.16 -5.81 -5.10
N LYS A 127 10.54 -6.42 -6.22
CA LYS A 127 11.10 -7.77 -6.21
C LYS A 127 12.34 -7.90 -5.31
N GLY A 128 13.12 -6.83 -5.17
CA GLY A 128 14.33 -6.81 -4.34
C GLY A 128 14.07 -6.81 -2.83
N ASP A 129 12.81 -6.63 -2.40
CA ASP A 129 12.43 -6.66 -0.99
C ASP A 129 12.01 -8.07 -0.53
N PHE A 130 11.77 -9.00 -1.48
CA PHE A 130 11.45 -10.39 -1.21
C PHE A 130 12.69 -11.28 -1.20
N ALA A 131 12.56 -12.48 -0.64
CA ALA A 131 13.57 -13.52 -0.78
C ALA A 131 13.84 -13.83 -2.28
N ALA A 132 15.07 -14.16 -2.61
CA ALA A 132 15.51 -14.27 -4.02
C ALA A 132 14.74 -15.31 -4.84
N ASP A 133 14.24 -16.36 -4.19
CA ASP A 133 13.49 -17.47 -4.73
C ASP A 133 11.96 -17.34 -4.52
N TYR A 134 11.51 -16.23 -3.96
CA TYR A 134 10.08 -16.02 -3.73
C TYR A 134 9.35 -15.70 -5.04
N GLU A 135 8.34 -16.52 -5.33
CA GLU A 135 7.42 -16.29 -6.43
C GLU A 135 6.18 -15.54 -5.94
N LEU A 136 5.95 -14.37 -6.50
CA LEU A 136 4.83 -13.50 -6.09
C LEU A 136 3.50 -14.13 -6.53
N PRO A 137 2.56 -14.40 -5.61
CA PRO A 137 1.25 -14.93 -5.97
C PRO A 137 0.43 -13.95 -6.81
N SER A 138 -0.44 -14.48 -7.67
CA SER A 138 -1.25 -13.69 -8.62
C SER A 138 -2.26 -12.73 -7.96
N ASN A 139 -2.51 -12.87 -6.66
CA ASN A 139 -3.37 -12.01 -5.87
C ASN A 139 -2.63 -10.84 -5.21
N VAL A 140 -1.33 -10.65 -5.51
CA VAL A 140 -0.52 -9.54 -5.01
C VAL A 140 -0.16 -8.61 -6.15
N TYR A 141 -0.43 -7.32 -5.94
CA TYR A 141 0.01 -6.23 -6.80
C TYR A 141 1.03 -5.37 -6.05
N CYS A 142 2.24 -5.28 -6.59
CA CYS A 142 3.30 -4.43 -6.06
C CYS A 142 3.48 -3.21 -6.96
N ALA A 143 3.55 -2.04 -6.35
CA ALA A 143 3.81 -0.79 -7.04
C ALA A 143 5.01 -0.08 -6.42
N VAL A 144 5.88 0.43 -7.26
CA VAL A 144 7.00 1.29 -6.88
C VAL A 144 6.89 2.62 -7.61
N TYR A 145 7.53 3.63 -7.08
CA TYR A 145 7.56 4.96 -7.67
C TYR A 145 8.84 5.16 -8.46
N GLN A 146 8.86 6.19 -9.30
CA GLN A 146 10.06 6.61 -10.04
C GLN A 146 10.87 7.59 -9.18
N GLU A 147 11.39 7.13 -8.04
CA GLU A 147 12.14 7.95 -7.09
C GLU A 147 13.40 8.54 -7.70
N GLU A 148 13.97 7.87 -8.72
CA GLU A 148 15.10 8.36 -9.48
C GLU A 148 14.80 9.69 -10.20
N LEU A 149 13.54 9.94 -10.62
CA LEU A 149 13.17 11.21 -11.25
C LEU A 149 13.16 12.35 -10.23
N ALA A 150 12.59 12.11 -9.04
CA ALA A 150 12.60 13.10 -7.98
C ALA A 150 14.02 13.40 -7.51
N GLY A 151 14.86 12.35 -7.36
CA GLY A 151 16.27 12.50 -7.07
C GLY A 151 17.01 13.30 -8.14
N TYR A 152 16.77 13.00 -9.42
CA TYR A 152 17.36 13.71 -10.55
C TYR A 152 16.99 15.18 -10.54
N MET A 153 15.71 15.52 -10.39
CA MET A 153 15.26 16.91 -10.34
C MET A 153 15.90 17.67 -9.19
N ALA A 154 16.00 17.05 -8.01
CA ALA A 154 16.63 17.67 -6.85
C ALA A 154 18.13 17.95 -7.09
N GLY A 155 18.86 16.98 -7.62
CA GLY A 155 20.28 17.15 -7.94
C GLY A 155 20.52 18.19 -9.06
N TYR A 156 19.70 18.14 -10.09
CA TYR A 156 19.76 19.10 -11.20
C TYR A 156 19.49 20.53 -10.72
N ALA A 157 18.41 20.73 -9.96
CA ALA A 157 18.06 22.04 -9.41
C ALA A 157 19.16 22.59 -8.49
N ALA A 158 19.72 21.77 -7.61
CA ALA A 158 20.78 22.20 -6.70
C ALA A 158 21.99 22.77 -7.44
N VAL A 159 22.43 22.14 -8.54
CA VAL A 159 23.56 22.65 -9.34
C VAL A 159 23.15 23.92 -10.12
N LYS A 160 21.92 23.99 -10.64
CA LYS A 160 21.42 25.20 -11.33
C LYS A 160 21.32 26.41 -10.40
N GLU A 161 21.02 26.18 -9.11
CA GLU A 161 21.05 27.19 -8.05
C GLU A 161 22.48 27.59 -7.63
N GLY A 162 23.52 26.99 -8.23
CA GLY A 162 24.92 27.36 -8.04
C GLY A 162 25.67 26.57 -6.95
N TYR A 163 25.04 25.54 -6.36
CA TYR A 163 25.72 24.68 -5.39
C TYR A 163 26.76 23.79 -6.10
N LYS A 164 28.02 23.81 -5.59
CA LYS A 164 29.13 23.05 -6.17
C LYS A 164 29.60 21.91 -5.29
N LYS A 165 29.30 21.94 -4.00
CA LYS A 165 29.60 20.88 -3.04
C LYS A 165 28.31 20.29 -2.54
N LEU A 166 28.04 19.07 -2.93
CA LEU A 166 26.76 18.39 -2.75
C LEU A 166 26.97 17.11 -1.96
N GLY A 167 25.92 16.61 -1.34
CA GLY A 167 25.92 15.32 -0.67
C GLY A 167 24.56 14.68 -0.72
N PHE A 168 24.51 13.37 -0.85
CA PHE A 168 23.31 12.57 -0.69
C PHE A 168 23.41 11.79 0.61
N LEU A 169 22.43 11.99 1.50
CA LEU A 169 22.28 11.27 2.76
C LEU A 169 21.03 10.38 2.66
N GLY A 170 21.24 9.08 2.55
CA GLY A 170 20.18 8.07 2.62
C GLY A 170 20.15 7.42 4.01
N GLY A 171 18.96 7.02 4.47
CA GLY A 171 18.79 6.32 5.75
C GLY A 171 19.29 4.87 5.67
N MET A 172 18.55 4.01 4.99
CA MET A 172 18.92 2.62 4.75
C MET A 172 19.08 2.34 3.26
N SER A 173 19.86 1.31 2.92
CA SER A 173 20.06 0.89 1.51
C SER A 173 18.90 0.03 1.00
N VAL A 174 17.67 0.54 1.11
CA VAL A 174 16.50 -0.07 0.50
C VAL A 174 16.35 0.40 -0.95
N PRO A 175 15.63 -0.33 -1.81
CA PRO A 175 15.54 -0.04 -3.25
C PRO A 175 15.15 1.39 -3.59
N ALA A 176 14.15 1.97 -2.91
CA ALA A 176 13.70 3.34 -3.13
C ALA A 176 14.81 4.37 -2.85
N VAL A 177 15.48 4.26 -1.69
CA VAL A 177 16.58 5.17 -1.30
C VAL A 177 17.75 5.10 -2.27
N VAL A 178 18.03 3.89 -2.78
CA VAL A 178 19.06 3.69 -3.81
C VAL A 178 18.66 4.41 -5.11
N ARG A 179 17.41 4.29 -5.56
CA ARG A 179 16.92 4.99 -6.76
C ARG A 179 16.99 6.52 -6.60
N PHE A 180 16.55 7.08 -5.46
CA PHE A 180 16.72 8.51 -5.17
C PHE A 180 18.18 8.96 -5.29
N GLY A 181 19.12 8.21 -4.68
CA GLY A 181 20.54 8.55 -4.70
C GLY A 181 21.15 8.52 -6.10
N TYR A 182 20.82 7.52 -6.90
CA TYR A 182 21.28 7.43 -8.29
C TYR A 182 20.72 8.58 -9.12
N GLY A 183 19.43 8.86 -9.01
CA GLY A 183 18.80 9.99 -9.70
C GLY A 183 19.47 11.32 -9.34
N PHE A 184 19.69 11.55 -8.05
CA PHE A 184 20.35 12.77 -7.57
C PHE A 184 21.74 12.99 -8.21
N VAL A 185 22.58 11.94 -8.19
CA VAL A 185 23.92 12.03 -8.80
C VAL A 185 23.86 12.30 -10.30
N GLN A 186 22.94 11.65 -11.01
CA GLN A 186 22.75 11.87 -12.46
C GLN A 186 22.27 13.29 -12.75
N GLY A 187 21.31 13.80 -11.98
CA GLY A 187 20.83 15.18 -12.11
C GLY A 187 21.91 16.21 -11.87
N CYS A 188 22.72 16.02 -10.83
CA CYS A 188 23.89 16.87 -10.57
C CYS A 188 24.87 16.89 -11.74
N ASN A 189 25.21 15.72 -12.28
CA ASN A 189 26.16 15.61 -13.39
C ASN A 189 25.60 16.24 -14.69
N ALA A 190 24.33 16.05 -14.97
CA ALA A 190 23.68 16.64 -16.14
C ALA A 190 23.71 18.18 -16.09
N ALA A 191 23.31 18.77 -14.95
CA ALA A 191 23.34 20.21 -14.78
C ALA A 191 24.78 20.77 -14.77
N ALA A 192 25.73 20.06 -14.18
CA ALA A 192 27.15 20.46 -14.20
C ALA A 192 27.72 20.49 -15.61
N THR A 193 27.37 19.51 -16.44
CA THR A 193 27.77 19.47 -17.88
C THR A 193 27.15 20.62 -18.63
N GLU A 194 25.84 20.86 -18.48
CA GLU A 194 25.13 21.95 -19.16
C GLU A 194 25.66 23.33 -18.80
N THR A 195 25.99 23.53 -17.51
CA THR A 195 26.49 24.83 -17.01
C THR A 195 28.01 24.99 -17.10
N ASN A 196 28.72 23.99 -17.63
CA ASN A 196 30.18 23.92 -17.65
C ASN A 196 30.80 24.17 -16.24
N THR A 197 30.17 23.57 -15.22
CA THR A 197 30.55 23.77 -13.81
C THR A 197 31.16 22.48 -13.25
N THR A 198 32.24 22.63 -12.47
CA THR A 198 32.82 21.50 -11.72
C THR A 198 32.13 21.37 -10.39
N ILE A 199 31.66 20.16 -10.08
CA ILE A 199 31.00 19.85 -8.82
C ILE A 199 31.74 18.74 -8.05
N GLU A 200 31.59 18.73 -6.74
CA GLU A 200 32.03 17.65 -5.85
C GLU A 200 30.79 17.04 -5.18
N ILE A 201 30.61 15.73 -5.34
CA ILE A 201 29.52 15.00 -4.68
C ILE A 201 30.13 14.06 -3.63
N LYS A 202 29.84 14.35 -2.35
CA LYS A 202 30.19 13.44 -1.25
C LYS A 202 29.16 12.34 -1.15
N LYS A 203 29.63 11.11 -1.22
CA LYS A 203 28.84 9.91 -0.97
C LYS A 203 29.13 9.47 0.46
N ASN A 204 28.19 9.68 1.38
CA ASN A 204 28.34 9.09 2.71
C ASN A 204 27.82 7.65 2.63
N ASN A 205 28.72 6.68 2.90
CA ASN A 205 28.33 5.28 3.12
C ASN A 205 27.41 5.17 4.35
N PRO A 206 26.29 4.39 4.29
CA PRO A 206 26.35 2.96 3.95
C PRO A 206 25.82 2.59 2.55
N ILE A 207 25.38 3.53 1.73
CA ILE A 207 24.97 3.18 0.37
C ILE A 207 26.25 2.97 -0.45
N GLN A 208 26.77 1.74 -0.52
CA GLN A 208 27.64 1.35 -1.61
C GLN A 208 26.79 1.43 -2.89
N LEU A 209 26.91 2.55 -3.58
CA LEU A 209 26.48 2.66 -4.98
C LEU A 209 27.40 1.75 -5.81
N GLN A 210 27.29 0.42 -5.64
CA GLN A 210 27.91 -0.52 -6.57
C GLN A 210 27.12 -0.47 -7.85
N ALA A 211 27.75 0.04 -8.91
CA ALA A 211 27.22 -0.17 -10.24
C ALA A 211 26.95 -1.68 -10.44
N PRO A 212 25.68 -2.06 -10.80
CA PRO A 212 25.37 -2.07 -12.21
C PRO A 212 23.97 -1.53 -12.57
N TYR A 213 23.47 -0.50 -11.93
CA TYR A 213 22.23 0.10 -12.40
C TYR A 213 22.53 1.30 -13.30
N SER A 214 22.84 1.02 -14.57
CA SER A 214 22.76 2.05 -15.61
C SER A 214 21.28 2.27 -15.95
N PHE A 215 20.58 3.12 -15.24
CA PHE A 215 19.32 3.64 -15.73
C PHE A 215 19.62 4.58 -16.89
N LYS A 216 19.30 4.18 -18.12
CA LYS A 216 19.15 5.12 -19.21
C LYS A 216 17.82 5.84 -19.00
N LEU A 217 17.86 7.09 -18.54
CA LEU A 217 16.73 7.98 -18.73
C LEU A 217 16.54 8.15 -20.24
N HIS A 218 15.46 7.60 -20.78
CA HIS A 218 14.96 8.02 -22.08
C HIS A 218 14.11 9.27 -21.82
N ILE A 219 14.71 10.44 -22.07
CA ILE A 219 14.02 11.72 -22.16
C ILE A 219 13.46 11.84 -23.58
#